data_0c9774496d602b5566f214b8966cfea6
#
_entry.id   0c9774496d602b5566f214b8966cfea6
#
_cell.length_a   1.000
_cell.length_b   1.000
_cell.length_c   1.000
_cell.angle_alpha   90.00
_cell.angle_beta   90.00
_cell.angle_gamma   90.00
#
_symmetry.space_group_name_H-M   'P 1'
#
loop_
_entity.id
_entity.type
_entity.pdbx_description
1 polymer ?
#
loop_
_entity_poly.entity_id
_entity_poly.type
_entity_poly.pdbx_seq_one_letter_code
_entity_poly.pdbx_strand_id
1 'polypeptide(L)'
;MAERRGWPKPLKDTVPAAQRPAETTVNVGMERVDEFAVEDRLVTDVGGTIGVRVLSTPGMIAVMERNSAVLSYENLPEGKATVGFEVCVKHVAAAAEGSLCQVRSTLREVVDGRKLRFEVEVREGERTIGVGTHERRVIEVGEVKSS
;
A
#
# COMPACT_ATOMS: atom_id res chain seq x y z
N MET A 1 -25.31 -12.16 -1.09
CA MET A 1 -24.10 -12.43 -0.32
C MET A 1 -23.31 -11.15 -0.10
N ALA A 2 -22.94 -10.90 1.13
CA ALA A 2 -22.21 -9.68 1.44
C ALA A 2 -20.79 -9.72 0.85
N GLU A 3 -20.39 -8.65 0.20
CA GLU A 3 -19.03 -8.52 -0.27
C GLU A 3 -18.12 -8.24 0.92
N ARG A 4 -16.87 -8.68 0.81
CA ARG A 4 -15.88 -8.35 1.80
C ARG A 4 -15.57 -6.86 1.69
N ARG A 5 -15.82 -6.13 2.78
CA ARG A 5 -15.55 -4.70 2.84
C ARG A 5 -14.17 -4.42 3.40
N GLY A 6 -13.66 -3.23 3.13
CA GLY A 6 -12.42 -2.72 3.70
C GLY A 6 -11.17 -3.40 3.20
N TRP A 7 -11.31 -4.41 2.36
CA TRP A 7 -10.15 -5.09 1.82
C TRP A 7 -10.33 -5.38 0.34
N PRO A 8 -9.46 -4.83 -0.48
CA PRO A 8 -9.56 -4.98 -1.93
C PRO A 8 -9.22 -6.40 -2.37
N LYS A 9 -9.56 -6.69 -3.60
CA LYS A 9 -9.27 -7.98 -4.23
C LYS A 9 -7.75 -8.21 -4.35
N PRO A 10 -7.32 -9.47 -4.60
CA PRO A 10 -5.91 -9.77 -4.77
C PRO A 10 -5.23 -8.85 -5.77
N LEU A 11 -3.98 -8.52 -5.50
CA LEU A 11 -3.23 -7.57 -6.31
C LEU A 11 -3.14 -8.02 -7.77
N LYS A 12 -2.94 -9.30 -8.01
CA LYS A 12 -2.87 -9.86 -9.37
C LYS A 12 -4.12 -9.60 -10.20
N ASP A 13 -5.25 -9.31 -9.55
CA ASP A 13 -6.52 -9.06 -10.22
C ASP A 13 -6.79 -7.57 -10.45
N THR A 14 -5.86 -6.70 -10.05
CA THR A 14 -6.03 -5.24 -10.19
C THR A 14 -5.64 -4.73 -11.55
N VAL A 15 -4.70 -5.41 -12.22
CA VAL A 15 -4.21 -5.02 -13.53
C VAL A 15 -4.19 -6.26 -14.42
N PRO A 16 -4.97 -6.28 -15.51
CA PRO A 16 -4.93 -7.38 -16.46
C PRO A 16 -3.52 -7.57 -17.02
N ALA A 17 -3.10 -8.83 -17.18
CA ALA A 17 -1.77 -9.15 -17.71
C ALA A 17 -1.48 -8.43 -19.02
N ALA A 18 -2.48 -8.29 -19.88
CA ALA A 18 -2.33 -7.62 -21.17
C ALA A 18 -2.03 -6.13 -21.07
N GLN A 19 -2.29 -5.51 -19.90
CA GLN A 19 -2.03 -4.10 -19.66
C GLN A 19 -0.69 -3.86 -18.97
N ARG A 20 0.00 -4.93 -18.57
CA ARG A 20 1.32 -4.79 -17.96
C ARG A 20 2.36 -4.56 -19.04
N PRO A 21 3.38 -3.73 -18.76
CA PRO A 21 4.39 -3.39 -19.77
C PRO A 21 5.27 -4.61 -20.12
N ALA A 22 5.85 -4.57 -21.33
CA ALA A 22 6.78 -5.63 -21.75
C ALA A 22 8.12 -5.53 -20.99
N GLU A 23 8.47 -4.34 -20.52
CA GLU A 23 9.68 -4.08 -19.77
C GLU A 23 9.36 -3.23 -18.53
N THR A 24 10.28 -3.21 -17.57
CA THR A 24 10.14 -2.40 -16.37
C THR A 24 10.04 -0.91 -16.73
N THR A 25 8.99 -0.24 -16.23
CA THR A 25 8.74 1.18 -16.48
C THR A 25 8.59 1.96 -15.18
N VAL A 26 9.29 1.54 -14.12
CA VAL A 26 9.29 2.28 -12.85
C VAL A 26 10.18 3.51 -12.98
N ASN A 27 9.62 4.68 -12.70
CA ASN A 27 10.32 5.96 -12.82
C ASN A 27 10.11 6.80 -11.58
N VAL A 28 11.18 7.46 -11.13
CA VAL A 28 11.11 8.40 -10.01
C VAL A 28 10.07 9.47 -10.33
N GLY A 29 9.23 9.77 -9.34
CA GLY A 29 8.16 10.76 -9.47
C GLY A 29 6.80 10.16 -9.77
N MET A 30 6.72 8.88 -10.17
CA MET A 30 5.42 8.26 -10.38
C MET A 30 4.71 8.09 -9.03
N GLU A 31 3.39 8.23 -9.06
CA GLU A 31 2.59 8.14 -7.84
C GLU A 31 1.25 7.46 -8.10
N ARG A 32 0.65 6.99 -7.00
CA ARG A 32 -0.68 6.42 -7.03
C ARG A 32 -1.44 6.87 -5.79
N VAL A 33 -2.70 7.26 -5.99
CA VAL A 33 -3.61 7.62 -4.90
C VAL A 33 -4.79 6.66 -4.95
N ASP A 34 -5.12 6.06 -3.82
CA ASP A 34 -6.32 5.24 -3.67
C ASP A 34 -7.14 5.76 -2.50
N GLU A 35 -8.45 5.59 -2.59
CA GLU A 35 -9.36 5.90 -1.50
C GLU A 35 -9.70 4.61 -0.76
N PHE A 36 -9.84 4.67 0.56
CA PHE A 36 -10.27 3.52 1.35
C PHE A 36 -11.13 3.97 2.52
N ALA A 37 -12.01 3.07 2.96
CA ALA A 37 -12.83 3.28 4.14
C ALA A 37 -12.16 2.65 5.36
N VAL A 38 -12.21 3.33 6.48
CA VAL A 38 -11.68 2.82 7.75
C VAL A 38 -12.70 1.85 8.33
N GLU A 39 -12.56 0.57 8.01
CA GLU A 39 -13.50 -0.44 8.46
C GLU A 39 -12.88 -1.84 8.51
N ASP A 40 -13.62 -2.79 9.06
CA ASP A 40 -13.26 -4.20 9.14
C ASP A 40 -11.88 -4.43 9.78
N ARG A 41 -10.98 -5.11 9.09
CA ARG A 41 -9.67 -5.46 9.62
C ARG A 41 -8.73 -4.28 9.82
N LEU A 42 -9.12 -3.10 9.32
CA LEU A 42 -8.29 -1.91 9.46
C LEU A 42 -8.49 -1.18 10.78
N VAL A 43 -9.48 -1.58 11.58
CA VAL A 43 -9.82 -0.86 12.80
C VAL A 43 -9.38 -1.58 14.08
N THR A 44 -9.20 -0.78 15.11
CA THR A 44 -8.91 -1.27 16.47
C THR A 44 -9.56 -0.35 17.49
N ASP A 45 -9.88 -0.90 18.66
CA ASP A 45 -10.28 -0.12 19.83
C ASP A 45 -9.22 -0.21 20.93
N VAL A 46 -8.02 -0.64 20.55
CA VAL A 46 -6.86 -0.83 21.41
C VAL A 46 -7.21 -1.72 22.62
N GLY A 47 -7.81 -2.89 22.31
CA GLY A 47 -8.22 -3.85 23.33
C GLY A 47 -9.35 -3.33 24.22
N GLY A 48 -10.19 -2.44 23.70
CA GLY A 48 -11.31 -1.85 24.45
C GLY A 48 -10.92 -0.66 25.32
N THR A 49 -9.67 -0.20 25.21
CA THR A 49 -9.16 0.82 26.15
C THR A 49 -9.54 2.24 25.82
N ILE A 50 -9.84 2.55 24.55
CA ILE A 50 -10.11 3.94 24.14
C ILE A 50 -11.60 4.23 23.89
N GLY A 51 -12.46 3.21 23.92
CA GLY A 51 -13.90 3.40 23.79
C GLY A 51 -14.41 3.77 22.41
N VAL A 52 -13.54 3.83 21.41
CA VAL A 52 -13.90 4.12 20.01
C VAL A 52 -13.08 3.23 19.10
N ARG A 53 -13.55 3.06 17.84
CA ARG A 53 -12.82 2.27 16.84
C ARG A 53 -12.18 3.23 15.85
N VAL A 54 -10.90 3.04 15.63
CA VAL A 54 -10.07 3.90 14.77
C VAL A 54 -9.21 3.06 13.84
N LEU A 55 -8.69 3.69 12.80
CA LEU A 55 -7.69 3.06 11.93
C LEU A 55 -6.50 2.61 12.78
N SER A 56 -6.18 1.32 12.72
CA SER A 56 -5.03 0.79 13.45
C SER A 56 -3.73 1.13 12.71
N THR A 57 -2.61 1.16 13.45
CA THR A 57 -1.32 1.37 12.81
C THR A 57 -0.97 0.24 11.84
N PRO A 58 -1.16 -1.04 12.19
CA PRO A 58 -0.98 -2.09 11.18
C PRO A 58 -1.90 -1.96 9.97
N GLY A 59 -3.16 -1.50 10.18
CA GLY A 59 -4.10 -1.26 9.07
C GLY A 59 -3.61 -0.15 8.15
N MET A 60 -3.11 0.93 8.73
CA MET A 60 -2.52 2.03 7.96
C MET A 60 -1.33 1.55 7.13
N ILE A 61 -0.45 0.77 7.74
CA ILE A 61 0.71 0.20 7.05
C ILE A 61 0.24 -0.70 5.90
N ALA A 62 -0.79 -1.52 6.14
CA ALA A 62 -1.30 -2.43 5.12
C ALA A 62 -1.79 -1.66 3.88
N VAL A 63 -2.51 -0.55 4.05
CA VAL A 63 -2.96 0.24 2.89
C VAL A 63 -1.81 0.95 2.20
N MET A 64 -0.80 1.41 2.94
CA MET A 64 0.41 2.00 2.37
C MET A 64 1.18 0.98 1.54
N GLU A 65 1.37 -0.22 2.07
CA GLU A 65 2.06 -1.29 1.35
C GLU A 65 1.31 -1.70 0.09
N ARG A 66 0.00 -1.86 0.19
CA ARG A 66 -0.79 -2.24 -0.97
C ARG A 66 -0.75 -1.18 -2.06
N ASN A 67 -0.89 0.08 -1.71
CA ASN A 67 -0.86 1.18 -2.67
C ASN A 67 0.48 1.21 -3.42
N SER A 68 1.60 1.07 -2.70
CA SER A 68 2.93 1.01 -3.28
C SER A 68 3.12 -0.25 -4.14
N ALA A 69 2.56 -1.37 -3.69
CA ALA A 69 2.66 -2.63 -4.42
C ALA A 69 1.90 -2.58 -5.75
N VAL A 70 0.70 -1.98 -5.76
CA VAL A 70 -0.08 -1.82 -7.00
C VAL A 70 0.67 -0.91 -7.98
N LEU A 71 1.17 0.23 -7.49
CA LEU A 71 1.95 1.15 -8.32
C LEU A 71 3.14 0.44 -8.96
N SER A 72 3.86 -0.37 -8.19
CA SER A 72 4.98 -1.14 -8.70
C SER A 72 4.53 -2.18 -9.73
N TYR A 73 3.50 -2.95 -9.38
CA TYR A 73 3.01 -4.06 -10.18
C TYR A 73 2.57 -3.63 -11.58
N GLU A 74 1.85 -2.52 -11.67
CA GLU A 74 1.36 -2.02 -12.96
C GLU A 74 2.47 -1.49 -13.86
N ASN A 75 3.69 -1.33 -13.31
CA ASN A 75 4.86 -0.85 -14.06
C ASN A 75 5.95 -1.90 -14.20
N LEU A 76 5.64 -3.15 -13.89
CA LEU A 76 6.54 -4.29 -14.02
C LEU A 76 5.98 -5.30 -15.03
N PRO A 77 6.85 -5.95 -15.80
CA PRO A 77 6.40 -6.97 -16.75
C PRO A 77 5.92 -8.21 -16.01
N GLU A 78 5.18 -9.05 -16.74
CA GLU A 78 4.74 -10.34 -16.24
C GLU A 78 5.96 -11.15 -15.78
N GLY A 79 5.80 -11.86 -14.66
CA GLY A 79 6.89 -12.62 -14.05
C GLY A 79 7.65 -11.85 -13.00
N LYS A 80 7.43 -10.54 -12.88
CA LYS A 80 8.04 -9.72 -11.83
C LYS A 80 6.99 -9.18 -10.87
N ALA A 81 7.38 -9.03 -9.62
CA ALA A 81 6.54 -8.47 -8.58
C ALA A 81 7.44 -7.81 -7.53
N THR A 82 6.85 -7.24 -6.50
CA THR A 82 7.63 -6.69 -5.39
C THR A 82 7.20 -7.31 -4.08
N VAL A 83 8.15 -7.32 -3.14
CA VAL A 83 7.89 -7.66 -1.75
C VAL A 83 8.34 -6.50 -0.88
N GLY A 84 7.68 -6.31 0.27
CA GLY A 84 8.05 -5.26 1.21
C GLY A 84 9.37 -5.56 1.88
N PHE A 85 10.20 -4.55 2.07
CA PHE A 85 11.48 -4.67 2.73
C PHE A 85 11.55 -3.86 4.01
N GLU A 86 11.09 -2.62 3.98
CA GLU A 86 11.16 -1.72 5.14
C GLU A 86 9.97 -0.78 5.15
N VAL A 87 9.47 -0.50 6.35
CA VAL A 87 8.44 0.51 6.59
C VAL A 87 8.92 1.37 7.75
N CYS A 88 8.95 2.68 7.54
CA CYS A 88 9.30 3.66 8.56
C CYS A 88 8.27 4.77 8.53
N VAL A 89 7.23 4.67 9.37
CA VAL A 89 6.09 5.58 9.33
C VAL A 89 5.73 6.09 10.71
N LYS A 90 5.02 7.21 10.72
CA LYS A 90 4.43 7.78 11.93
C LYS A 90 2.94 7.89 11.72
N HIS A 91 2.17 7.42 12.69
CA HIS A 91 0.72 7.53 12.71
C HIS A 91 0.40 8.76 13.56
N VAL A 92 0.22 9.90 12.89
CA VAL A 92 0.22 11.20 13.56
C VAL A 92 -1.15 11.66 14.05
N ALA A 93 -2.23 11.05 13.53
CA ALA A 93 -3.59 11.39 13.95
C ALA A 93 -4.50 10.17 13.80
N ALA A 94 -5.58 10.13 14.57
CA ALA A 94 -6.55 9.06 14.49
C ALA A 94 -7.55 9.32 13.35
N ALA A 95 -7.95 8.26 12.67
CA ALA A 95 -9.06 8.28 11.72
C ALA A 95 -10.16 7.38 12.26
N ALA A 96 -11.35 7.93 12.43
CA ALA A 96 -12.48 7.21 13.01
C ALA A 96 -13.03 6.14 12.08
N GLU A 97 -13.56 5.07 12.65
CA GLU A 97 -14.27 4.06 11.88
C GLU A 97 -15.33 4.70 10.98
N GLY A 98 -15.37 4.28 9.72
CA GLY A 98 -16.31 4.80 8.73
C GLY A 98 -15.77 5.98 7.92
N SER A 99 -14.65 6.56 8.32
CA SER A 99 -14.06 7.68 7.59
C SER A 99 -13.53 7.22 6.23
N LEU A 100 -13.59 8.12 5.24
CA LEU A 100 -12.93 7.91 3.95
C LEU A 100 -11.58 8.60 3.98
N CYS A 101 -10.54 7.85 3.67
CA CYS A 101 -9.18 8.35 3.65
C CYS A 101 -8.56 8.11 2.28
N GLN A 102 -7.49 8.82 1.98
CA GLN A 102 -6.68 8.62 0.78
C GLN A 102 -5.30 8.17 1.18
N VAL A 103 -4.77 7.20 0.45
CA VAL A 103 -3.38 6.77 0.58
C VAL A 103 -2.65 7.12 -0.71
N ARG A 104 -1.46 7.71 -0.58
CA ARG A 104 -0.61 8.08 -1.71
C ARG A 104 0.76 7.48 -1.51
N SER A 105 1.30 6.91 -2.59
CA SER A 105 2.70 6.52 -2.66
C SER A 105 3.34 7.27 -3.81
N THR A 106 4.53 7.82 -3.57
CA THR A 106 5.32 8.50 -4.59
C THR A 106 6.68 7.84 -4.63
N LEU A 107 7.10 7.36 -5.79
CA LEU A 107 8.41 6.72 -5.95
C LEU A 107 9.48 7.81 -5.94
N ARG A 108 10.41 7.71 -5.00
CA ARG A 108 11.47 8.72 -4.81
C ARG A 108 12.84 8.25 -5.24
N GLU A 109 13.10 6.95 -5.21
CA GLU A 109 14.42 6.44 -5.55
C GLU A 109 14.29 5.02 -6.11
N VAL A 110 15.10 4.73 -7.12
CA VAL A 110 15.25 3.38 -7.68
C VAL A 110 16.73 3.07 -7.67
N VAL A 111 17.10 1.97 -7.01
CA VAL A 111 18.51 1.54 -6.93
C VAL A 111 18.65 0.20 -7.65
N ASP A 112 19.50 0.17 -8.68
CA ASP A 112 19.79 -1.02 -9.47
C ASP A 112 18.56 -1.71 -10.08
N GLY A 113 17.49 -0.94 -10.32
CA GLY A 113 16.24 -1.50 -10.82
C GLY A 113 15.55 -2.47 -9.87
N ARG A 114 16.03 -2.59 -8.63
CA ARG A 114 15.55 -3.57 -7.65
C ARG A 114 14.99 -2.99 -6.38
N LYS A 115 15.55 -1.88 -5.89
CA LYS A 115 15.12 -1.24 -4.66
C LYS A 115 14.24 -0.06 -5.02
N LEU A 116 12.99 -0.10 -4.63
CA LEU A 116 12.04 0.96 -4.89
C LEU A 116 11.70 1.63 -3.57
N ARG A 117 12.06 2.90 -3.43
CA ARG A 117 11.83 3.68 -2.20
C ARG A 117 10.75 4.71 -2.43
N PHE A 118 9.72 4.63 -1.61
CA PHE A 118 8.53 5.47 -1.71
C PHE A 118 8.42 6.40 -0.51
N GLU A 119 7.87 7.58 -0.75
CA GLU A 119 7.20 8.34 0.30
C GLU A 119 5.76 7.88 0.32
N VAL A 120 5.21 7.68 1.52
CA VAL A 120 3.84 7.23 1.70
C VAL A 120 3.11 8.18 2.65
N GLU A 121 1.81 8.40 2.36
CA GLU A 121 0.99 9.31 3.15
C GLU A 121 -0.44 8.80 3.18
N VAL A 122 -1.09 8.94 4.34
CA VAL A 122 -2.53 8.73 4.48
C VAL A 122 -3.14 10.03 4.98
N ARG A 123 -4.20 10.46 4.34
CA ARG A 123 -4.93 11.69 4.68
C ARG A 123 -6.43 11.40 4.75
N GLU A 124 -7.09 12.20 5.59
CA GLU A 124 -8.55 12.31 5.60
C GLU A 124 -8.85 13.77 5.25
N GLY A 125 -9.22 14.02 3.97
CA GLY A 125 -9.31 15.38 3.47
C GLY A 125 -7.96 16.08 3.57
N GLU A 126 -7.91 17.21 4.25
CA GLU A 126 -6.66 17.97 4.45
C GLU A 126 -5.89 17.54 5.69
N ARG A 127 -6.47 16.64 6.49
CA ARG A 127 -5.87 16.21 7.75
C ARG A 127 -4.93 15.03 7.50
N THR A 128 -3.66 15.18 7.87
CA THR A 128 -2.69 14.10 7.76
C THR A 128 -2.90 13.08 8.86
N ILE A 129 -3.01 11.81 8.48
CA ILE A 129 -3.18 10.69 9.41
C ILE A 129 -1.84 9.97 9.62
N GLY A 130 -1.11 9.74 8.53
CA GLY A 130 0.19 9.09 8.62
C GLY A 130 1.12 9.50 7.51
N VAL A 131 2.42 9.45 7.79
CA VAL A 131 3.48 9.80 6.84
C VAL A 131 4.69 8.93 7.07
N GLY A 132 5.46 8.71 6.03
CA GLY A 132 6.74 8.03 6.17
C GLY A 132 7.31 7.55 4.87
N THR A 133 8.15 6.53 4.98
CA THR A 133 8.83 5.92 3.83
C THR A 133 8.61 4.42 3.83
N HIS A 134 8.72 3.84 2.64
CA HIS A 134 8.53 2.42 2.44
C HIS A 134 9.44 1.95 1.32
N GLU A 135 10.15 0.87 1.55
CA GLU A 135 11.00 0.27 0.53
C GLU A 135 10.45 -1.08 0.13
N ARG A 136 10.42 -1.33 -1.18
CA ARG A 136 10.05 -2.62 -1.76
C ARG A 136 11.19 -3.14 -2.62
N ARG A 137 11.24 -4.45 -2.79
CA ARG A 137 12.26 -5.10 -3.61
C ARG A 137 11.59 -5.82 -4.78
N VAL A 138 12.10 -5.56 -5.97
CA VAL A 138 11.64 -6.26 -7.18
C VAL A 138 12.22 -7.67 -7.17
N ILE A 139 11.38 -8.66 -7.41
CA ILE A 139 11.76 -10.06 -7.46
C ILE A 139 11.25 -10.71 -8.76
N GLU A 140 11.91 -11.78 -9.15
CA GLU A 140 11.37 -12.69 -10.15
C GLU A 140 10.44 -13.66 -9.44
N VAL A 141 9.19 -13.77 -9.87
CA VAL A 141 8.19 -14.58 -9.17
C VAL A 141 8.63 -16.03 -9.01
N GLY A 142 9.30 -16.58 -10.01
CA GLY A 142 9.78 -17.96 -9.96
C GLY A 142 10.92 -18.22 -8.97
N GLU A 143 11.55 -17.16 -8.43
CA GLU A 143 12.66 -17.30 -7.48
C GLU A 143 12.17 -17.45 -6.03
N VAL A 144 10.92 -17.14 -5.76
CA VAL A 144 10.37 -17.27 -4.41
C VAL A 144 9.97 -18.71 -4.21
N LYS A 145 10.77 -19.44 -3.45
CA LYS A 145 10.54 -20.85 -3.17
C LYS A 145 10.29 -21.05 -1.70
N SER A 146 9.29 -21.88 -1.38
CA SER A 146 9.14 -22.37 -0.03
C SER A 146 10.24 -23.41 0.18
N SER A 147 11.03 -23.22 1.21
CA SER A 147 12.09 -24.16 1.60
C SER A 147 11.59 -25.05 2.70
#